data_41b87ae3db8adb4186a8121048b348cc
#
_entry.id   41b87ae3db8adb4186a8121048b348cc
#
_cell.length_a   1.000
_cell.length_b   1.000
_cell.length_c   1.000
_cell.angle_alpha   90.00
_cell.angle_beta   90.00
_cell.angle_gamma   90.00
#
_symmetry.space_group_name_H-M   'P 1'
#
loop_
_entity.id
_entity.type
_entity.pdbx_description
1 polymer ?
#
loop_
_entity_poly.entity_id
_entity_poly.type
_entity_poly.pdbx_seq_one_letter_code
_entity_poly.pdbx_strand_id
1 'polypeptide(L)'
;MKCKLLLVCAVVLLLPKVGSSQSTLKSGTFRFEDLTSHKEANATFRPILDGLMHSGVRVDVHEVFLLPGSSPHHAHRHQQEELFLISEGEVEVTISGKTTKLGPGSAAFAASGDEHQIQNVGTRPAQYFEVIIDAKGPTPH
;
A
#
# COMPACT_ATOMS: atom_id res chain seq x y z
N MET A 1 22.98 -48.97 -42.26
CA MET A 1 23.13 -48.15 -41.08
C MET A 1 21.74 -47.67 -40.67
N LYS A 2 21.21 -48.21 -39.57
CA LYS A 2 19.86 -47.83 -39.06
C LYS A 2 20.03 -46.80 -37.91
N CYS A 3 19.67 -45.55 -38.15
CA CYS A 3 19.70 -44.47 -37.17
C CYS A 3 18.52 -44.66 -36.24
N LYS A 4 18.76 -44.93 -34.92
CA LYS A 4 17.73 -44.96 -33.89
C LYS A 4 17.52 -43.56 -33.35
N LEU A 5 16.36 -42.99 -33.66
CA LEU A 5 15.91 -41.72 -33.10
C LEU A 5 15.45 -41.98 -31.67
N LEU A 6 16.20 -41.48 -30.69
CA LEU A 6 15.81 -41.46 -29.26
C LEU A 6 14.83 -40.32 -29.01
N LEU A 7 13.57 -40.66 -28.74
CA LEU A 7 12.55 -39.72 -28.32
C LEU A 7 12.74 -39.44 -26.83
N VAL A 8 13.29 -38.27 -26.50
CA VAL A 8 13.38 -37.80 -25.11
C VAL A 8 12.04 -37.21 -24.72
N CYS A 9 11.24 -37.94 -23.94
CA CYS A 9 10.03 -37.41 -23.33
C CYS A 9 10.42 -36.48 -22.19
N ALA A 10 10.29 -35.17 -22.39
CA ALA A 10 10.41 -34.17 -21.30
C ALA A 10 9.17 -34.25 -20.45
N VAL A 11 9.30 -34.80 -19.27
CA VAL A 11 8.25 -34.75 -18.23
C VAL A 11 8.30 -33.34 -17.63
N VAL A 12 7.34 -32.49 -18.03
CA VAL A 12 7.12 -31.20 -17.40
C VAL A 12 6.43 -31.45 -16.04
N LEU A 13 7.20 -31.44 -14.96
CA LEU A 13 6.67 -31.40 -13.59
C LEU A 13 5.98 -30.06 -13.37
N LEU A 14 4.66 -30.07 -13.47
CA LEU A 14 3.81 -28.97 -12.96
C LEU A 14 3.87 -28.98 -11.44
N LEU A 15 4.77 -28.19 -10.87
CA LEU A 15 4.75 -27.89 -9.44
C LEU A 15 3.46 -27.11 -9.12
N PRO A 16 2.66 -27.54 -8.13
CA PRO A 16 1.51 -26.76 -7.71
C PRO A 16 2.00 -25.41 -7.22
N LYS A 17 1.45 -24.31 -7.77
CA LYS A 17 1.62 -22.97 -7.19
C LYS A 17 1.02 -23.05 -5.79
N VAL A 18 1.88 -23.03 -4.78
CA VAL A 18 1.45 -22.81 -3.40
C VAL A 18 0.85 -21.43 -3.37
N GLY A 19 -0.46 -21.34 -3.46
CA GLY A 19 -1.18 -20.08 -3.25
C GLY A 19 -0.86 -19.61 -1.83
N SER A 20 -0.23 -18.45 -1.70
CA SER A 20 -0.07 -17.80 -0.40
C SER A 20 -1.47 -17.60 0.18
N SER A 21 -1.85 -18.43 1.13
CA SER A 21 -3.08 -18.25 1.89
C SER A 21 -2.92 -16.96 2.71
N GLN A 22 -3.55 -15.89 2.26
CA GLN A 22 -3.60 -14.66 3.04
C GLN A 22 -4.37 -14.96 4.33
N SER A 23 -3.69 -14.81 5.46
CA SER A 23 -4.32 -15.04 6.76
C SER A 23 -5.34 -13.95 7.07
N THR A 24 -6.50 -14.34 7.57
CA THR A 24 -7.49 -13.39 8.08
C THR A 24 -6.92 -12.67 9.31
N LEU A 25 -7.11 -11.36 9.35
CA LEU A 25 -6.67 -10.52 10.46
C LEU A 25 -7.36 -10.96 11.76
N LYS A 26 -6.57 -11.02 12.82
CA LYS A 26 -7.06 -11.26 14.18
C LYS A 26 -7.07 -9.95 14.96
N SER A 27 -7.96 -9.87 15.97
CA SER A 27 -7.94 -8.73 16.89
C SER A 27 -6.58 -8.65 17.59
N GLY A 28 -6.06 -7.42 17.71
CA GLY A 28 -4.76 -7.17 18.31
C GLY A 28 -4.54 -5.69 18.61
N THR A 29 -3.43 -5.40 19.27
CA THR A 29 -2.93 -4.05 19.54
C THR A 29 -1.53 -3.93 18.94
N PHE A 30 -1.24 -2.76 18.40
CA PHE A 30 0.04 -2.47 17.72
C PHE A 30 0.70 -1.30 18.46
N ARG A 31 1.71 -1.59 19.27
CA ARG A 31 2.42 -0.57 20.02
C ARG A 31 3.48 0.06 19.13
N PHE A 32 3.59 1.38 19.14
CA PHE A 32 4.54 2.13 18.32
C PHE A 32 5.98 1.60 18.42
N GLU A 33 6.43 1.26 19.64
CA GLU A 33 7.76 0.76 19.92
C GLU A 33 8.05 -0.65 19.36
N ASP A 34 7.01 -1.41 19.03
CA ASP A 34 7.13 -2.76 18.47
C ASP A 34 7.11 -2.76 16.94
N LEU A 35 6.78 -1.62 16.31
CA LEU A 35 6.67 -1.48 14.86
C LEU A 35 8.02 -1.09 14.25
N THR A 36 8.41 -1.78 13.19
CA THR A 36 9.64 -1.48 12.44
C THR A 36 9.33 -0.56 11.26
N SER A 37 10.07 0.54 11.15
CA SER A 37 9.98 1.41 9.98
C SER A 37 11.05 1.10 8.95
N HIS A 38 10.76 1.40 7.68
CA HIS A 38 11.71 1.35 6.58
C HIS A 38 11.63 2.63 5.76
N LYS A 39 12.72 3.00 5.12
CA LYS A 39 12.82 4.20 4.29
C LYS A 39 12.76 3.82 2.83
N GLU A 40 11.88 4.49 2.10
CA GLU A 40 11.77 4.39 0.64
C GLU A 40 11.82 5.80 0.04
N ALA A 41 12.69 6.00 -0.95
CA ALA A 41 12.82 7.28 -1.65
C ALA A 41 12.76 8.51 -0.71
N ASN A 42 11.63 9.20 -0.66
CA ASN A 42 11.44 10.45 0.05
C ASN A 42 10.54 10.32 1.30
N ALA A 43 10.18 9.12 1.68
CA ALA A 43 9.29 8.82 2.80
C ALA A 43 9.85 7.76 3.72
N THR A 44 9.39 7.75 4.97
CA THR A 44 9.59 6.64 5.89
C THR A 44 8.24 6.01 6.18
N PHE A 45 8.13 4.71 5.97
CA PHE A 45 6.92 3.92 6.20
C PHE A 45 7.06 3.08 7.45
N ARG A 46 5.99 2.98 8.22
CA ARG A 46 5.88 2.07 9.38
C ARG A 46 4.62 1.25 9.22
N PRO A 47 4.73 0.01 8.67
CA PRO A 47 3.60 -0.90 8.56
C PRO A 47 3.01 -1.20 9.96
N ILE A 48 1.67 -1.23 10.04
CA ILE A 48 0.94 -1.50 11.26
C ILE A 48 0.21 -2.83 11.12
N LEU A 49 -0.60 -2.98 10.08
CA LEU A 49 -1.29 -4.24 9.79
C LEU A 49 -1.53 -4.37 8.29
N ASP A 50 -1.53 -5.59 7.80
CA ASP A 50 -1.87 -5.96 6.44
C ASP A 50 -2.52 -7.34 6.43
N GLY A 51 -3.69 -7.47 5.82
CA GLY A 51 -4.36 -8.76 5.68
C GLY A 51 -5.83 -8.67 5.29
N LEU A 52 -6.48 -9.83 5.24
CA LEU A 52 -7.91 -9.93 4.97
C LEU A 52 -8.72 -9.70 6.25
N MET A 53 -9.69 -8.81 6.17
CA MET A 53 -10.74 -8.72 7.18
C MET A 53 -11.69 -9.91 7.07
N HIS A 54 -12.51 -10.16 8.11
CA HIS A 54 -13.54 -11.21 8.09
C HIS A 54 -14.59 -10.99 6.99
N SER A 55 -14.76 -9.77 6.50
CA SER A 55 -15.61 -9.43 5.36
C SER A 55 -15.04 -9.88 4.00
N GLY A 56 -13.79 -10.35 3.95
CA GLY A 56 -13.07 -10.66 2.71
C GLY A 56 -12.40 -9.46 2.04
N VAL A 57 -12.54 -8.26 2.60
CA VAL A 57 -11.85 -7.05 2.13
C VAL A 57 -10.41 -7.07 2.68
N ARG A 58 -9.41 -6.80 1.83
CA ARG A 58 -8.05 -6.59 2.29
C ARG A 58 -7.88 -5.16 2.78
N VAL A 59 -7.20 -5.00 3.88
CA VAL A 59 -6.79 -3.71 4.41
C VAL A 59 -5.30 -3.73 4.69
N ASP A 60 -4.62 -2.63 4.33
CA ASP A 60 -3.25 -2.32 4.71
C ASP A 60 -3.26 -0.97 5.43
N VAL A 61 -2.63 -0.91 6.59
CA VAL A 61 -2.52 0.32 7.39
C VAL A 61 -1.06 0.54 7.73
N HIS A 62 -0.57 1.71 7.39
CA HIS A 62 0.77 2.15 7.78
C HIS A 62 0.80 3.64 8.10
N GLU A 63 1.80 4.01 8.87
CA GLU A 63 2.13 5.39 9.14
C GLU A 63 3.20 5.85 8.15
N VAL A 64 3.04 7.06 7.62
CA VAL A 64 3.98 7.69 6.69
C VAL A 64 4.53 8.97 7.30
N PHE A 65 5.84 9.11 7.23
CA PHE A 65 6.57 10.30 7.65
C PHE A 65 7.24 10.95 6.44
N LEU A 66 6.99 12.25 6.24
CA LEU A 66 7.50 13.04 5.13
C LEU A 66 8.34 14.21 5.61
N LEU A 67 9.55 14.37 5.07
CA LEU A 67 10.32 15.59 5.23
C LEU A 67 9.65 16.77 4.47
N PRO A 68 9.96 18.04 4.83
CA PRO A 68 9.47 19.19 4.10
C PRO A 68 9.75 19.09 2.59
N GLY A 69 8.73 19.40 1.78
CA GLY A 69 8.79 19.33 0.32
C GLY A 69 8.69 17.93 -0.28
N SER A 70 8.68 16.88 0.55
CA SER A 70 8.65 15.50 0.08
C SER A 70 7.24 15.00 -0.23
N SER A 71 7.16 14.04 -1.16
CA SER A 71 6.00 13.22 -1.48
C SER A 71 6.45 11.77 -1.57
N PRO A 72 5.67 10.79 -1.09
CA PRO A 72 6.07 9.38 -1.18
C PRO A 72 6.13 8.92 -2.63
N HIS A 73 5.18 9.36 -3.45
CA HIS A 73 5.01 8.98 -4.85
C HIS A 73 4.62 10.19 -5.70
N HIS A 74 4.83 10.09 -7.01
CA HIS A 74 4.20 11.00 -7.97
C HIS A 74 2.69 10.77 -8.01
N ALA A 75 1.94 11.71 -8.59
CA ALA A 75 0.51 11.53 -8.83
C ALA A 75 0.27 10.24 -9.61
N HIS A 76 -0.61 9.40 -9.11
CA HIS A 76 -0.91 8.08 -9.67
C HIS A 76 -2.37 7.69 -9.40
N ARG A 77 -2.78 6.56 -9.95
CA ARG A 77 -4.11 5.97 -9.75
C ARG A 77 -4.03 4.46 -9.68
N HIS A 78 -4.88 3.86 -8.88
CA HIS A 78 -5.03 2.40 -8.76
C HIS A 78 -6.46 2.02 -8.37
N GLN A 79 -6.72 0.72 -8.24
CA GLN A 79 -8.07 0.21 -7.93
C GLN A 79 -8.42 0.25 -6.45
N GLN A 80 -7.43 0.24 -5.59
CA GLN A 80 -7.63 0.36 -4.14
C GLN A 80 -8.18 1.75 -3.81
N GLU A 81 -8.91 1.84 -2.73
CA GLU A 81 -9.33 3.09 -2.10
C GLU A 81 -8.34 3.46 -1.00
N GLU A 82 -8.10 4.75 -0.80
CA GLU A 82 -7.15 5.21 0.22
C GLU A 82 -7.76 6.28 1.10
N LEU A 83 -7.54 6.12 2.41
CA LEU A 83 -7.90 7.12 3.41
C LEU A 83 -6.63 7.63 4.09
N PHE A 84 -6.41 8.94 4.00
CA PHE A 84 -5.31 9.64 4.65
C PHE A 84 -5.83 10.34 5.92
N LEU A 85 -5.22 10.07 7.07
CA LEU A 85 -5.54 10.67 8.36
C LEU A 85 -4.33 11.47 8.85
N ILE A 86 -4.38 12.78 8.76
CA ILE A 86 -3.24 13.65 9.05
C ILE A 86 -3.08 13.80 10.57
N SER A 87 -1.93 13.38 11.09
CA SER A 87 -1.60 13.46 12.52
C SER A 87 -0.69 14.63 12.87
N GLU A 88 0.28 14.99 11.99
CA GLU A 88 1.21 16.09 12.22
C GLU A 88 1.58 16.81 10.91
N GLY A 89 1.96 18.09 11.05
CA GLY A 89 2.46 18.90 9.93
C GLY A 89 1.36 19.41 9.02
N GLU A 90 1.74 19.85 7.82
CA GLU A 90 0.85 20.40 6.80
C GLU A 90 1.11 19.68 5.48
N VAL A 91 0.08 19.15 4.88
CA VAL A 91 0.16 18.47 3.59
C VAL A 91 -0.80 19.10 2.58
N GLU A 92 -0.48 19.00 1.30
CA GLU A 92 -1.44 19.16 0.22
C GLU A 92 -1.80 17.79 -0.33
N VAL A 93 -3.10 17.53 -0.42
CA VAL A 93 -3.65 16.35 -1.07
C VAL A 93 -4.34 16.80 -2.34
N THR A 94 -3.89 16.24 -3.47
CA THR A 94 -4.52 16.47 -4.78
C THR A 94 -5.28 15.21 -5.17
N ILE A 95 -6.59 15.35 -5.42
CA ILE A 95 -7.45 14.25 -5.88
C ILE A 95 -8.19 14.74 -7.13
N SER A 96 -8.07 13.99 -8.24
CA SER A 96 -8.70 14.31 -9.53
C SER A 96 -8.50 15.77 -9.95
N GLY A 97 -7.26 16.28 -9.76
CA GLY A 97 -6.87 17.65 -10.12
C GLY A 97 -7.26 18.74 -9.12
N LYS A 98 -7.98 18.41 -8.04
CA LYS A 98 -8.32 19.37 -6.98
C LYS A 98 -7.37 19.22 -5.80
N THR A 99 -6.61 20.28 -5.50
CA THR A 99 -5.68 20.35 -4.38
C THR A 99 -6.34 20.97 -3.16
N THR A 100 -6.11 20.35 -1.99
CA THR A 100 -6.59 20.84 -0.71
C THR A 100 -5.46 20.77 0.32
N LYS A 101 -5.22 21.86 1.05
CA LYS A 101 -4.25 21.91 2.14
C LYS A 101 -4.90 21.39 3.43
N LEU A 102 -4.25 20.44 4.08
CA LEU A 102 -4.74 19.74 5.26
C LEU A 102 -3.72 19.80 6.39
N GLY A 103 -4.20 19.95 7.61
CA GLY A 103 -3.41 19.90 8.84
C GLY A 103 -3.88 18.78 9.77
N PRO A 104 -3.31 18.69 10.98
CA PRO A 104 -3.64 17.65 11.95
C PRO A 104 -5.13 17.57 12.26
N GLY A 105 -5.65 16.35 12.36
CA GLY A 105 -7.08 16.05 12.57
C GLY A 105 -7.90 16.05 11.27
N SER A 106 -7.31 16.42 10.13
CA SER A 106 -7.97 16.36 8.83
C SER A 106 -7.87 14.96 8.20
N ALA A 107 -8.77 14.68 7.26
CA ALA A 107 -8.75 13.47 6.46
C ALA A 107 -8.96 13.78 4.97
N ALA A 108 -8.45 12.90 4.11
CA ALA A 108 -8.76 12.86 2.69
C ALA A 108 -9.06 11.43 2.27
N PHE A 109 -9.93 11.26 1.28
CA PHE A 109 -10.29 9.96 0.73
C PHE A 109 -10.17 9.99 -0.78
N ALA A 110 -9.36 9.10 -1.32
CA ALA A 110 -9.23 8.84 -2.75
C ALA A 110 -10.03 7.58 -3.11
N ALA A 111 -11.04 7.75 -3.95
CA ALA A 111 -11.84 6.64 -4.43
C ALA A 111 -11.08 5.82 -5.49
N SER A 112 -11.51 4.58 -5.70
CA SER A 112 -10.94 3.68 -6.71
C SER A 112 -10.85 4.35 -8.08
N GLY A 113 -9.64 4.41 -8.65
CA GLY A 113 -9.37 4.99 -9.96
C GLY A 113 -9.16 6.50 -10.00
N ASP A 114 -9.38 7.22 -8.91
CA ASP A 114 -9.06 8.65 -8.82
C ASP A 114 -7.54 8.85 -8.79
N GLU A 115 -7.06 9.80 -9.61
CA GLU A 115 -5.66 10.21 -9.53
C GLU A 115 -5.44 11.01 -8.26
N HIS A 116 -4.43 10.64 -7.49
CA HIS A 116 -4.15 11.29 -6.23
C HIS A 116 -2.65 11.40 -5.95
N GLN A 117 -2.33 12.36 -5.08
CA GLN A 117 -0.99 12.62 -4.57
C GLN A 117 -1.10 13.31 -3.21
N ILE A 118 -0.16 13.02 -2.31
CA ILE A 118 0.04 13.76 -1.07
C ILE A 118 1.46 14.33 -1.02
N GLN A 119 1.62 15.56 -0.55
CA GLN A 119 2.90 16.24 -0.42
C GLN A 119 2.97 17.03 0.87
N ASN A 120 4.10 16.96 1.57
CA ASN A 120 4.38 17.84 2.70
C ASN A 120 4.74 19.24 2.17
N VAL A 121 3.89 20.22 2.39
CA VAL A 121 4.10 21.63 1.98
C VAL A 121 4.47 22.53 3.14
N GLY A 122 4.56 21.97 4.35
CA GLY A 122 5.01 22.66 5.54
C GLY A 122 6.52 22.83 5.62
N THR A 123 6.95 23.56 6.65
CA THR A 123 8.39 23.77 6.96
C THR A 123 8.92 22.78 7.97
N ARG A 124 8.07 21.91 8.50
CA ARG A 124 8.37 20.82 9.45
C ARG A 124 7.97 19.49 8.84
N PRO A 125 8.49 18.36 9.37
CA PRO A 125 8.01 17.04 8.99
C PRO A 125 6.48 16.94 9.11
N ALA A 126 5.87 16.15 8.24
CA ALA A 126 4.46 15.80 8.30
C ALA A 126 4.33 14.29 8.53
N GLN A 127 3.24 13.90 9.18
CA GLN A 127 2.94 12.52 9.50
C GLN A 127 1.45 12.25 9.30
N TYR A 128 1.14 11.10 8.71
CA TYR A 128 -0.24 10.67 8.51
C TYR A 128 -0.32 9.14 8.54
N PHE A 129 -1.51 8.65 8.83
CA PHE A 129 -1.85 7.24 8.63
C PHE A 129 -2.50 7.09 7.26
N GLU A 130 -2.07 6.07 6.54
CA GLU A 130 -2.66 5.66 5.28
C GLU A 130 -3.35 4.31 5.48
N VAL A 131 -4.62 4.26 5.07
CA VAL A 131 -5.45 3.06 5.11
C VAL A 131 -5.82 2.72 3.68
N ILE A 132 -5.23 1.64 3.16
CA ILE A 132 -5.50 1.13 1.81
C ILE A 132 -6.53 0.04 1.92
N ILE A 133 -7.61 0.16 1.14
CA ILE A 133 -8.76 -0.75 1.16
C ILE A 133 -8.88 -1.40 -0.22
N ASP A 134 -8.78 -2.73 -0.27
CA ASP A 134 -8.92 -3.50 -1.49
C ASP A 134 -10.14 -4.43 -1.38
N ALA A 135 -11.29 -3.95 -1.84
CA ALA A 135 -12.55 -4.68 -1.81
C ALA A 135 -12.61 -5.84 -2.81
N LYS A 136 -11.71 -5.88 -3.80
CA LYS A 136 -11.70 -6.92 -4.85
C LYS A 136 -10.72 -8.06 -4.57
N GLY A 137 -9.93 -7.93 -3.49
CA GLY A 137 -8.83 -8.85 -3.20
C GLY A 137 -7.68 -8.73 -4.22
N PRO A 138 -6.56 -9.45 -4.04
CA PRO A 138 -5.46 -9.40 -4.98
C PRO A 138 -5.91 -9.89 -6.35
N THR A 139 -5.75 -9.04 -7.37
CA THR A 139 -5.85 -9.49 -8.76
C THR A 139 -4.79 -10.56 -9.00
N PRO A 140 -5.16 -11.74 -9.53
CA PRO A 140 -4.14 -12.73 -9.92
C PRO A 140 -3.22 -12.11 -10.98
N HIS A 141 -1.93 -12.05 -10.69
CA HIS A 141 -0.88 -11.71 -11.66
C HIS A 141 -0.61 -12.87 -12.61
#